data_7cd55428e4e0a97efd60dd9a2f52d331
#
_entry.id   7cd55428e4e0a97efd60dd9a2f52d331
#
_cell.length_a   1.000
_cell.length_b   1.000
_cell.length_c   1.000
_cell.angle_alpha   90.00
_cell.angle_beta   90.00
_cell.angle_gamma   90.00
#
_symmetry.space_group_name_H-M   'P 1'
#
loop_
_entity.id
_entity.type
_entity.pdbx_description
1 polymer ?
#
loop_
_entity_poly.entity_id
_entity_poly.type
_entity_poly.pdbx_seq_one_letter_code
_entity_poly.pdbx_strand_id
1 'polypeptide(L)'
;MQQLKKYIAEFMGTGILVLFGCGAAVLTGDILLISLAFGLSIIVGAYTIGKISGCHVNPAVSLAMFINGKLSLKDFIGYVIAQIAGAFAGSGLLYAILSCTKLSTEHLGENGFEALSGTGISMVGAILVEIILTFVFIYVILNVTAKKEHSNIAGIIIALTLAFVHMVGIALTGTSVNPARSLAPAVLVGGEALKQVWVFIVAPLVGAAVAACTYKLLNASYDVEKPAKAKK
;
A
#
# COMPACT_ATOMS: atom_id res chain seq x y z
N MET A 1 -9.93 -16.49 -18.08
CA MET A 1 -9.58 -17.18 -16.83
C MET A 1 -8.31 -16.60 -16.16
N GLN A 2 -7.22 -16.36 -16.86
CA GLN A 2 -5.96 -15.88 -16.25
C GLN A 2 -6.06 -14.48 -15.61
N GLN A 3 -6.76 -13.53 -16.24
CA GLN A 3 -6.98 -12.20 -15.67
C GLN A 3 -7.82 -12.23 -14.39
N LEU A 4 -8.89 -13.03 -14.37
CA LEU A 4 -9.73 -13.18 -13.18
C LEU A 4 -8.93 -13.70 -11.97
N LYS A 5 -7.98 -14.63 -12.20
CA LYS A 5 -7.10 -15.13 -11.13
C LYS A 5 -6.25 -14.01 -10.52
N LYS A 6 -5.73 -13.07 -11.34
CA LYS A 6 -4.98 -11.90 -10.86
C LYS A 6 -5.86 -11.00 -9.98
N TYR A 7 -7.09 -10.72 -10.42
CA TYR A 7 -8.01 -9.86 -9.68
C TYR A 7 -8.45 -10.50 -8.36
N ILE A 8 -8.72 -11.80 -8.35
CA ILE A 8 -9.01 -12.54 -7.10
C ILE A 8 -7.80 -12.50 -6.16
N ALA A 9 -6.58 -12.66 -6.69
CA ALA A 9 -5.35 -12.57 -5.89
C ALA A 9 -5.18 -11.18 -5.26
N GLU A 10 -5.39 -10.10 -6.03
CA GLU A 10 -5.32 -8.74 -5.51
C GLU A 10 -6.41 -8.45 -4.46
N PHE A 11 -7.65 -8.94 -4.69
CA PHE A 11 -8.74 -8.87 -3.72
C PHE A 11 -8.36 -9.55 -2.39
N MET A 12 -7.90 -10.80 -2.46
CA MET A 12 -7.52 -11.56 -1.26
C MET A 12 -6.34 -10.92 -0.53
N GLY A 13 -5.29 -10.53 -1.27
CA GLY A 13 -4.09 -9.92 -0.68
C GLY A 13 -4.39 -8.59 0.00
N THR A 14 -5.22 -7.75 -0.63
CA THR A 14 -5.61 -6.47 -0.03
C THR A 14 -6.51 -6.69 1.20
N GLY A 15 -7.43 -7.66 1.14
CA GLY A 15 -8.25 -8.04 2.30
C GLY A 15 -7.40 -8.50 3.47
N ILE A 16 -6.38 -9.33 3.24
CA ILE A 16 -5.43 -9.76 4.28
C ILE A 16 -4.67 -8.56 4.84
N LEU A 17 -4.11 -7.71 3.98
CA LEU A 17 -3.35 -6.53 4.42
C LEU A 17 -4.19 -5.62 5.32
N VAL A 18 -5.43 -5.34 4.94
CA VAL A 18 -6.32 -4.46 5.70
C VAL A 18 -6.78 -5.13 6.98
N LEU A 19 -7.23 -6.38 6.93
CA LEU A 19 -7.68 -7.10 8.13
C LEU A 19 -6.60 -7.18 9.21
N PHE A 20 -5.38 -7.60 8.84
CA PHE A 20 -4.32 -7.80 9.82
C PHE A 20 -3.58 -6.52 10.18
N GLY A 21 -3.34 -5.62 9.22
CA GLY A 21 -2.66 -4.35 9.48
C GLY A 21 -3.52 -3.39 10.30
N CYS A 22 -4.76 -3.13 9.86
CA CYS A 22 -5.70 -2.30 10.62
C CYS A 22 -6.16 -2.99 11.90
N GLY A 23 -6.31 -4.32 11.89
CA GLY A 23 -6.61 -5.09 13.09
C GLY A 23 -5.54 -4.93 14.16
N ALA A 24 -4.26 -4.99 13.79
CA ALA A 24 -3.18 -4.71 14.72
C ALA A 24 -3.25 -3.28 15.27
N ALA A 25 -3.60 -2.28 14.42
CA ALA A 25 -3.75 -0.90 14.85
C ALA A 25 -4.83 -0.74 15.92
N VAL A 26 -5.97 -1.42 15.75
CA VAL A 26 -7.09 -1.37 16.71
C VAL A 26 -6.79 -2.14 17.99
N LEU A 27 -6.11 -3.28 17.88
CA LEU A 27 -5.96 -4.22 19.01
C LEU A 27 -4.74 -3.95 19.87
N THR A 28 -3.66 -3.31 19.36
CA THR A 28 -2.42 -3.19 20.14
C THR A 28 -2.06 -1.75 20.50
N GLY A 29 -2.29 -0.78 19.62
CA GLY A 29 -1.81 0.59 19.78
C GLY A 29 -0.27 0.75 19.73
N ASP A 30 0.49 -0.34 19.64
CA ASP A 30 1.94 -0.31 19.59
C ASP A 30 2.43 -0.08 18.15
N ILE A 31 3.16 1.03 17.94
CA ILE A 31 3.63 1.44 16.62
C ILE A 31 4.51 0.38 15.96
N LEU A 32 5.38 -0.28 16.72
CA LEU A 32 6.26 -1.31 16.16
C LEU A 32 5.47 -2.54 15.73
N LEU A 33 4.56 -3.02 16.57
CA LEU A 33 3.72 -4.18 16.24
C LEU A 33 2.81 -3.89 15.05
N ILE A 34 2.21 -2.71 14.98
CA ILE A 34 1.38 -2.30 13.84
C ILE A 34 2.22 -2.25 12.56
N SER A 35 3.41 -1.63 12.62
CA SER A 35 4.32 -1.54 11.48
C SER A 35 4.73 -2.92 10.97
N LEU A 36 5.06 -3.83 11.89
CA LEU A 36 5.38 -5.21 11.55
C LEU A 36 4.18 -5.97 10.97
N ALA A 37 2.97 -5.77 11.49
CA ALA A 37 1.78 -6.42 10.96
C ALA A 37 1.51 -6.04 9.49
N PHE A 38 1.64 -4.74 9.14
CA PHE A 38 1.56 -4.30 7.74
C PHE A 38 2.69 -4.91 6.89
N GLY A 39 3.93 -4.91 7.37
CA GLY A 39 5.05 -5.52 6.68
C GLY A 39 4.87 -7.03 6.47
N LEU A 40 4.50 -7.77 7.50
CA LEU A 40 4.26 -9.22 7.43
C LEU A 40 3.14 -9.57 6.46
N SER A 41 2.08 -8.74 6.37
CA SER A 41 1.02 -8.91 5.38
C SER A 41 1.55 -8.90 3.93
N ILE A 42 2.58 -8.07 3.65
CA ILE A 42 3.27 -8.08 2.35
C ILE A 42 4.07 -9.38 2.16
N ILE A 43 4.77 -9.87 3.19
CA ILE A 43 5.46 -11.17 3.09
C ILE A 43 4.46 -12.27 2.72
N VAL A 44 3.36 -12.36 3.47
CA VAL A 44 2.30 -13.35 3.19
C VAL A 44 1.79 -13.22 1.76
N GLY A 45 1.46 -12.01 1.32
CA GLY A 45 0.99 -11.75 -0.04
C GLY A 45 2.05 -12.09 -1.10
N ALA A 46 3.27 -11.61 -0.97
CA ALA A 46 4.33 -11.79 -1.95
C ALA A 46 4.64 -13.28 -2.22
N TYR A 47 4.69 -14.09 -1.17
CA TYR A 47 5.03 -15.51 -1.30
C TYR A 47 3.82 -16.43 -1.54
N THR A 48 2.59 -15.93 -1.48
CA THR A 48 1.38 -16.70 -1.85
C THR A 48 0.85 -16.29 -3.21
N ILE A 49 0.49 -15.02 -3.39
CA ILE A 49 -0.15 -14.49 -4.60
C ILE A 49 0.81 -13.75 -5.55
N GLY A 50 2.04 -13.46 -5.13
CA GLY A 50 2.98 -12.67 -5.93
C GLY A 50 3.24 -13.24 -7.33
N LYS A 51 3.35 -14.55 -7.47
CA LYS A 51 3.50 -15.23 -8.79
C LYS A 51 2.25 -15.17 -9.66
N ILE A 52 1.08 -14.82 -9.10
CA ILE A 52 -0.20 -14.76 -9.82
C ILE A 52 -0.46 -13.34 -10.31
N SER A 53 -0.38 -12.34 -9.41
CA SER A 53 -0.73 -10.94 -9.70
C SER A 53 0.44 -9.96 -9.61
N GLY A 54 1.55 -10.34 -8.99
CA GLY A 54 2.63 -9.45 -8.59
C GLY A 54 2.44 -8.89 -7.18
N CYS A 55 1.30 -9.18 -6.52
CA CYS A 55 0.99 -8.74 -5.16
C CYS A 55 1.14 -7.21 -5.01
N HIS A 56 0.43 -6.45 -5.82
CA HIS A 56 0.42 -4.99 -5.68
C HIS A 56 -0.33 -4.57 -4.43
N VAL A 57 -1.51 -5.12 -4.19
CA VAL A 57 -2.42 -4.91 -3.03
C VAL A 57 -2.61 -3.43 -2.64
N ASN A 58 -2.38 -2.54 -3.62
CA ASN A 58 -2.29 -1.09 -3.41
C ASN A 58 -2.49 -0.35 -4.74
N PRO A 59 -3.47 0.56 -4.87
CA PRO A 59 -3.67 1.37 -6.07
C PRO A 59 -2.47 2.25 -6.44
N ALA A 60 -1.74 2.77 -5.46
CA ALA A 60 -0.55 3.60 -5.70
C ALA A 60 0.60 2.77 -6.31
N VAL A 61 0.81 1.53 -5.84
CA VAL A 61 1.75 0.57 -6.46
C VAL A 61 1.31 0.24 -7.88
N SER A 62 0.03 -0.05 -8.09
CA SER A 62 -0.53 -0.37 -9.41
C SER A 62 -0.36 0.80 -10.38
N LEU A 63 -0.55 2.05 -9.93
CA LEU A 63 -0.31 3.25 -10.72
C LEU A 63 1.16 3.35 -11.15
N ALA A 64 2.10 3.18 -10.22
CA ALA A 64 3.52 3.25 -10.53
C ALA A 64 3.95 2.16 -11.53
N MET A 65 3.43 0.95 -11.40
CA MET A 65 3.67 -0.13 -12.36
C MET A 65 3.06 0.17 -13.73
N PHE A 66 1.86 0.77 -13.78
CA PHE A 66 1.24 1.23 -15.02
C PHE A 66 2.09 2.33 -15.69
N ILE A 67 2.49 3.38 -14.95
CA ILE A 67 3.35 4.45 -15.48
C ILE A 67 4.65 3.89 -16.04
N ASN A 68 5.24 2.86 -15.43
CA ASN A 68 6.47 2.21 -15.88
C ASN A 68 6.26 1.15 -16.98
N GLY A 69 5.04 1.03 -17.53
CA GLY A 69 4.74 0.10 -18.63
C GLY A 69 4.76 -1.39 -18.22
N LYS A 70 4.75 -1.68 -16.92
CA LYS A 70 4.75 -3.06 -16.38
C LYS A 70 3.34 -3.61 -16.15
N LEU A 71 2.32 -2.77 -16.29
CA LEU A 71 0.91 -3.14 -16.12
C LEU A 71 0.10 -2.51 -17.26
N SER A 72 -0.83 -3.27 -17.87
CA SER A 72 -1.76 -2.74 -18.87
C SER A 72 -2.81 -1.84 -18.22
N LEU A 73 -3.40 -0.89 -18.97
CA LEU A 73 -4.51 -0.07 -18.46
C LEU A 73 -5.69 -0.92 -17.98
N LYS A 74 -6.00 -2.01 -18.71
CA LYS A 74 -7.08 -2.94 -18.33
C LYS A 74 -6.78 -3.62 -16.99
N ASP A 75 -5.56 -4.14 -16.81
CA ASP A 75 -5.16 -4.77 -15.56
C ASP A 75 -5.06 -3.73 -14.43
N PHE A 76 -4.60 -2.49 -14.70
CA PHE A 76 -4.57 -1.40 -13.72
C PHE A 76 -5.97 -1.13 -13.15
N ILE A 77 -6.97 -0.93 -14.02
CA ILE A 77 -8.36 -0.69 -13.58
C ILE A 77 -8.89 -1.91 -12.81
N GLY A 78 -8.67 -3.12 -13.32
CA GLY A 78 -9.10 -4.36 -12.67
C GLY A 78 -8.45 -4.56 -11.29
N TYR A 79 -7.17 -4.21 -11.15
CA TYR A 79 -6.45 -4.27 -9.87
C TYR A 79 -7.05 -3.27 -8.87
N VAL A 80 -7.23 -2.01 -9.26
CA VAL A 80 -7.80 -0.98 -8.37
C VAL A 80 -9.18 -1.40 -7.86
N ILE A 81 -10.06 -1.91 -8.73
CA ILE A 81 -11.38 -2.39 -8.33
C ILE A 81 -11.27 -3.56 -7.36
N ALA A 82 -10.43 -4.55 -7.68
CA ALA A 82 -10.22 -5.73 -6.83
C ALA A 82 -9.62 -5.37 -5.46
N GLN A 83 -8.65 -4.45 -5.44
CA GLN A 83 -8.00 -3.95 -4.22
C GLN A 83 -8.99 -3.20 -3.33
N ILE A 84 -9.82 -2.33 -3.90
CA ILE A 84 -10.85 -1.61 -3.14
C ILE A 84 -11.86 -2.61 -2.55
N ALA A 85 -12.37 -3.55 -3.36
CA ALA A 85 -13.29 -4.57 -2.89
C ALA A 85 -12.66 -5.45 -1.79
N GLY A 86 -11.38 -5.82 -1.94
CA GLY A 86 -10.63 -6.56 -0.93
C GLY A 86 -10.45 -5.77 0.37
N ALA A 87 -10.17 -4.47 0.28
CA ALA A 87 -10.06 -3.60 1.45
C ALA A 87 -11.38 -3.52 2.22
N PHE A 88 -12.50 -3.36 1.51
CA PHE A 88 -13.83 -3.39 2.13
C PHE A 88 -14.14 -4.75 2.77
N ALA A 89 -13.76 -5.85 2.15
CA ALA A 89 -13.91 -7.18 2.75
C ALA A 89 -13.07 -7.32 4.02
N GLY A 90 -11.80 -6.87 4.00
CA GLY A 90 -10.91 -6.88 5.17
C GLY A 90 -11.43 -6.01 6.32
N SER A 91 -11.83 -4.76 6.04
CA SER A 91 -12.41 -3.87 7.05
C SER A 91 -13.75 -4.37 7.59
N GLY A 92 -14.60 -4.93 6.71
CA GLY A 92 -15.88 -5.51 7.11
C GLY A 92 -15.72 -6.74 8.00
N LEU A 93 -14.73 -7.61 7.71
CA LEU A 93 -14.39 -8.73 8.59
C LEU A 93 -13.84 -8.25 9.93
N LEU A 94 -13.00 -7.21 9.93
CA LEU A 94 -12.51 -6.61 11.18
C LEU A 94 -13.68 -6.08 12.02
N TYR A 95 -14.58 -5.31 11.39
CA TYR A 95 -15.81 -4.82 12.05
C TYR A 95 -16.63 -5.97 12.64
N ALA A 96 -16.86 -7.04 11.88
CA ALA A 96 -17.63 -8.21 12.34
C ALA A 96 -16.93 -8.89 13.52
N ILE A 97 -15.61 -9.05 13.50
CA ILE A 97 -14.84 -9.63 14.61
C ILE A 97 -14.96 -8.75 15.86
N LEU A 98 -14.77 -7.42 15.72
CA LEU A 98 -14.87 -6.49 16.84
C LEU A 98 -16.29 -6.50 17.46
N SER A 99 -17.33 -6.60 16.63
CA SER A 99 -18.72 -6.70 17.07
C SER A 99 -19.01 -7.95 17.93
N CYS A 100 -18.17 -8.98 17.86
CA CYS A 100 -18.23 -10.14 18.71
C CYS A 100 -17.45 -9.98 20.03
N THR A 101 -16.87 -8.81 20.29
CA THR A 101 -16.09 -8.48 21.48
C THR A 101 -16.74 -7.35 22.28
N LYS A 102 -16.09 -6.92 23.36
CA LYS A 102 -16.47 -5.71 24.12
C LYS A 102 -15.75 -4.44 23.63
N LEU A 103 -14.95 -4.54 22.56
CA LEU A 103 -14.22 -3.42 22.01
C LEU A 103 -15.14 -2.54 21.16
N SER A 104 -14.82 -1.24 21.05
CA SER A 104 -15.54 -0.34 20.17
C SER A 104 -15.30 -0.70 18.70
N THR A 105 -16.33 -0.50 17.89
CA THR A 105 -16.29 -0.59 16.42
C THR A 105 -16.17 0.77 15.75
N GLU A 106 -16.00 1.84 16.54
CA GLU A 106 -15.90 3.23 16.05
C GLU A 106 -14.57 3.53 15.36
N HIS A 107 -13.56 2.67 15.60
CA HIS A 107 -12.25 2.76 14.98
C HIS A 107 -11.92 1.45 14.27
N LEU A 108 -11.51 1.55 13.01
CA LEU A 108 -11.12 0.43 12.15
C LEU A 108 -9.71 0.60 11.57
N GLY A 109 -8.88 1.42 12.23
CA GLY A 109 -7.53 1.74 11.78
C GLY A 109 -7.51 2.74 10.61
N GLU A 110 -8.48 3.65 10.58
CA GLU A 110 -8.56 4.75 9.62
C GLU A 110 -7.39 5.72 9.74
N ASN A 111 -7.12 6.46 8.68
CA ASN A 111 -6.12 7.52 8.65
C ASN A 111 -6.76 8.87 8.95
N GLY A 112 -5.95 9.81 9.47
CA GLY A 112 -6.44 11.15 9.75
C GLY A 112 -5.33 12.17 10.00
N PHE A 113 -5.74 13.44 10.07
CA PHE A 113 -4.89 14.56 10.44
C PHE A 113 -5.65 15.45 11.45
N GLU A 114 -5.03 16.50 11.96
CA GLU A 114 -5.59 17.35 13.01
C GLU A 114 -6.09 16.54 14.21
N ALA A 115 -7.38 16.57 14.51
CA ALA A 115 -7.97 15.87 15.65
C ALA A 115 -7.87 14.33 15.57
N LEU A 116 -7.72 13.76 14.38
CA LEU A 116 -7.54 12.31 14.17
C LEU A 116 -6.07 11.88 14.15
N SER A 117 -5.13 12.82 14.31
CA SER A 117 -3.68 12.55 14.35
C SER A 117 -3.19 12.42 15.78
N GLY A 118 -2.32 11.45 16.05
CA GLY A 118 -1.64 11.34 17.35
C GLY A 118 -0.73 12.53 17.68
N THR A 119 -0.35 13.33 16.68
CA THR A 119 0.51 14.52 16.84
C THR A 119 -0.18 15.83 16.49
N GLY A 120 -1.45 15.79 16.04
CA GLY A 120 -2.15 16.98 15.57
C GLY A 120 -1.59 17.57 14.27
N ILE A 121 -0.97 16.76 13.40
CA ILE A 121 -0.39 17.23 12.14
C ILE A 121 -1.45 17.92 11.29
N SER A 122 -1.10 19.07 10.71
CA SER A 122 -2.02 19.80 9.81
C SER A 122 -2.26 19.04 8.50
N MET A 123 -3.33 19.38 7.79
CA MET A 123 -3.64 18.83 6.46
C MET A 123 -2.45 18.94 5.49
N VAL A 124 -1.77 20.09 5.45
CA VAL A 124 -0.60 20.28 4.58
C VAL A 124 0.54 19.35 4.98
N GLY A 125 0.77 19.20 6.29
CA GLY A 125 1.76 18.26 6.82
C GLY A 125 1.41 16.81 6.46
N ALA A 126 0.14 16.42 6.57
CA ALA A 126 -0.35 15.10 6.20
C ALA A 126 -0.12 14.80 4.71
N ILE A 127 -0.46 15.74 3.82
CA ILE A 127 -0.19 15.61 2.37
C ILE A 127 1.30 15.39 2.12
N LEU A 128 2.16 16.20 2.75
CA LEU A 128 3.61 16.10 2.58
C LEU A 128 4.16 14.75 3.05
N VAL A 129 3.74 14.31 4.24
CA VAL A 129 4.16 13.03 4.82
C VAL A 129 3.74 11.87 3.93
N GLU A 130 2.47 11.82 3.50
CA GLU A 130 1.96 10.73 2.66
C GLU A 130 2.65 10.68 1.28
N ILE A 131 2.96 11.83 0.67
CA ILE A 131 3.74 11.88 -0.58
C ILE A 131 5.14 11.29 -0.36
N ILE A 132 5.84 11.72 0.71
CA ILE A 132 7.22 11.28 0.98
C ILE A 132 7.25 9.78 1.32
N LEU A 133 6.40 9.31 2.22
CA LEU A 133 6.37 7.91 2.63
C LEU A 133 6.01 6.99 1.46
N THR A 134 5.04 7.40 0.63
CA THR A 134 4.67 6.64 -0.57
C THR A 134 5.78 6.66 -1.61
N PHE A 135 6.43 7.81 -1.81
CA PHE A 135 7.58 7.90 -2.71
C PHE A 135 8.68 6.89 -2.30
N VAL A 136 9.09 6.89 -1.03
CA VAL A 136 10.13 5.98 -0.53
C VAL A 136 9.71 4.52 -0.74
N PHE A 137 8.51 4.16 -0.33
CA PHE A 137 7.99 2.81 -0.44
C PHE A 137 7.98 2.31 -1.90
N ILE A 138 7.40 3.10 -2.80
CA ILE A 138 7.26 2.71 -4.20
C ILE A 138 8.59 2.77 -4.95
N TYR A 139 9.45 3.72 -4.63
CA TYR A 139 10.78 3.79 -5.24
C TYR A 139 11.61 2.52 -4.95
N VAL A 140 11.54 2.00 -3.72
CA VAL A 140 12.16 0.71 -3.36
C VAL A 140 11.52 -0.44 -4.15
N ILE A 141 10.18 -0.50 -4.23
CA ILE A 141 9.48 -1.54 -5.02
C ILE A 141 9.98 -1.57 -6.45
N LEU A 142 10.01 -0.40 -7.13
CA LEU A 142 10.43 -0.31 -8.53
C LEU A 142 11.86 -0.80 -8.75
N ASN A 143 12.78 -0.47 -7.82
CA ASN A 143 14.18 -0.87 -7.92
C ASN A 143 14.40 -2.36 -7.61
N VAL A 144 13.80 -2.88 -6.54
CA VAL A 144 14.01 -4.27 -6.13
C VAL A 144 13.35 -5.26 -7.10
N THR A 145 12.23 -4.87 -7.72
CA THR A 145 11.54 -5.71 -8.70
C THR A 145 12.09 -5.61 -10.13
N ALA A 146 13.01 -4.69 -10.38
CA ALA A 146 13.63 -4.51 -11.70
C ALA A 146 14.69 -5.60 -12.00
N LYS A 147 15.35 -6.14 -10.97
CA LYS A 147 16.46 -7.08 -11.12
C LYS A 147 16.05 -8.50 -10.72
N LYS A 148 16.26 -9.47 -11.63
CA LYS A 148 15.97 -10.89 -11.36
C LYS A 148 16.76 -11.43 -10.17
N GLU A 149 17.96 -10.93 -9.94
CA GLU A 149 18.84 -11.30 -8.81
C GLU A 149 18.17 -11.04 -7.45
N HIS A 150 17.29 -10.04 -7.37
CA HIS A 150 16.58 -9.70 -6.14
C HIS A 150 15.24 -10.41 -5.99
N SER A 151 14.79 -11.19 -6.98
CA SER A 151 13.43 -11.75 -7.00
C SER A 151 13.09 -12.60 -5.77
N ASN A 152 14.07 -13.33 -5.23
CA ASN A 152 13.86 -14.22 -4.09
C ASN A 152 13.67 -13.47 -2.76
N ILE A 153 14.23 -12.26 -2.63
CA ILE A 153 14.18 -11.45 -1.41
C ILE A 153 13.33 -10.20 -1.57
N ALA A 154 12.81 -9.93 -2.78
CA ALA A 154 12.03 -8.73 -3.07
C ALA A 154 10.85 -8.55 -2.10
N GLY A 155 10.09 -9.61 -1.83
CA GLY A 155 8.99 -9.59 -0.91
C GLY A 155 9.38 -9.17 0.51
N ILE A 156 10.55 -9.64 0.99
CA ILE A 156 11.08 -9.28 2.31
C ILE A 156 11.51 -7.81 2.35
N ILE A 157 12.24 -7.33 1.32
CA ILE A 157 12.69 -5.94 1.24
C ILE A 157 11.50 -4.99 1.19
N ILE A 158 10.48 -5.29 0.38
CA ILE A 158 9.26 -4.49 0.27
C ILE A 158 8.51 -4.46 1.60
N ALA A 159 8.38 -5.61 2.26
CA ALA A 159 7.73 -5.72 3.57
C ALA A 159 8.44 -4.90 4.66
N LEU A 160 9.76 -5.01 4.74
CA LEU A 160 10.55 -4.21 5.69
C LEU A 160 10.47 -2.72 5.37
N THR A 161 10.42 -2.35 4.08
CA THR A 161 10.22 -0.94 3.69
C THR A 161 8.84 -0.44 4.10
N LEU A 162 7.78 -1.27 3.95
CA LEU A 162 6.45 -0.89 4.44
C LEU A 162 6.45 -0.70 5.95
N ALA A 163 7.05 -1.62 6.70
CA ALA A 163 7.20 -1.48 8.16
C ALA A 163 7.99 -0.21 8.51
N PHE A 164 9.08 0.07 7.81
CA PHE A 164 9.91 1.25 8.03
C PHE A 164 9.14 2.57 7.86
N VAL A 165 8.37 2.73 6.78
CA VAL A 165 7.58 3.95 6.59
C VAL A 165 6.43 4.05 7.61
N HIS A 166 5.88 2.93 8.06
CA HIS A 166 4.86 2.89 9.11
C HIS A 166 5.41 3.36 10.47
N MET A 167 6.63 2.99 10.84
CA MET A 167 7.27 3.44 12.10
C MET A 167 7.33 4.96 12.22
N VAL A 168 7.45 5.67 11.11
CA VAL A 168 7.46 7.14 11.09
C VAL A 168 6.05 7.72 10.97
N GLY A 169 5.23 7.15 10.09
CA GLY A 169 3.97 7.78 9.69
C GLY A 169 2.79 7.48 10.61
N ILE A 170 2.81 6.40 11.41
CA ILE A 170 1.65 6.02 12.24
C ILE A 170 1.26 7.13 13.20
N ALA A 171 2.20 7.69 13.95
CA ALA A 171 1.91 8.78 14.89
C ALA A 171 1.44 10.06 14.20
N LEU A 172 1.83 10.28 12.93
CA LEU A 172 1.52 11.48 12.16
C LEU A 172 0.13 11.39 11.48
N THR A 173 -0.11 10.31 10.73
CA THR A 173 -1.31 10.18 9.87
C THR A 173 -2.01 8.84 9.98
N GLY A 174 -1.49 7.92 10.80
CA GLY A 174 -1.88 6.51 10.76
C GLY A 174 -1.28 5.75 9.58
N THR A 175 -0.43 6.36 8.78
CA THR A 175 0.24 5.89 7.55
C THR A 175 -0.73 5.26 6.55
N SER A 176 -1.03 5.99 5.48
CA SER A 176 -1.79 5.45 4.36
C SER A 176 -0.90 4.66 3.41
N VAL A 177 -0.12 5.36 2.63
CA VAL A 177 0.68 4.91 1.47
C VAL A 177 -0.09 3.99 0.51
N ASN A 178 -1.41 3.85 0.72
CA ASN A 178 -2.29 2.90 0.02
C ASN A 178 -3.75 3.41 0.00
N PRO A 179 -4.24 3.95 -1.13
CA PRO A 179 -5.61 4.46 -1.24
C PRO A 179 -6.70 3.46 -0.84
N ALA A 180 -6.56 2.18 -1.18
CA ALA A 180 -7.57 1.17 -0.85
C ALA A 180 -7.61 0.88 0.66
N ARG A 181 -6.44 0.79 1.30
CA ARG A 181 -6.28 0.60 2.75
C ARG A 181 -6.90 1.75 3.54
N SER A 182 -6.90 2.96 3.00
CA SER A 182 -7.46 4.13 3.69
C SER A 182 -8.95 4.31 3.42
N LEU A 183 -9.41 4.03 2.19
CA LEU A 183 -10.80 4.24 1.79
C LEU A 183 -11.78 3.37 2.59
N ALA A 184 -11.49 2.07 2.74
CA ALA A 184 -12.45 1.14 3.32
C ALA A 184 -12.74 1.42 4.80
N PRO A 185 -11.76 1.57 5.70
CA PRO A 185 -12.03 1.95 7.09
C PRO A 185 -12.74 3.30 7.19
N ALA A 186 -12.28 4.32 6.42
CA ALA A 186 -12.88 5.65 6.48
C ALA A 186 -14.36 5.66 6.10
N VAL A 187 -14.76 4.87 5.10
CA VAL A 187 -16.17 4.75 4.70
C VAL A 187 -17.00 4.04 5.76
N LEU A 188 -16.46 2.99 6.39
CA LEU A 188 -17.19 2.24 7.42
C LEU A 188 -17.33 3.02 8.74
N VAL A 189 -16.30 3.78 9.12
CA VAL A 189 -16.32 4.65 10.31
C VAL A 189 -17.14 5.93 10.05
N GLY A 190 -17.04 6.51 8.85
CA GLY A 190 -17.72 7.76 8.50
C GLY A 190 -17.08 8.99 9.13
N GLY A 191 -17.91 10.00 9.45
CA GLY A 191 -17.49 11.19 10.19
C GLY A 191 -16.32 11.95 9.57
N GLU A 192 -15.38 12.39 10.41
CA GLU A 192 -14.19 13.13 9.99
C GLU A 192 -13.22 12.27 9.17
N ALA A 193 -13.10 10.98 9.45
CA ALA A 193 -12.26 10.07 8.67
C ALA A 193 -12.69 10.05 7.19
N LEU A 194 -14.00 9.99 6.93
CA LEU A 194 -14.54 10.04 5.57
C LEU A 194 -14.31 11.39 4.89
N LYS A 195 -14.42 12.50 5.63
CA LYS A 195 -14.14 13.84 5.09
C LYS A 195 -12.66 14.02 4.72
N GLN A 196 -11.78 13.39 5.46
CA GLN A 196 -10.32 13.52 5.29
C GLN A 196 -9.73 12.50 4.31
N VAL A 197 -10.45 11.44 3.94
CA VAL A 197 -9.93 10.30 3.15
C VAL A 197 -9.35 10.70 1.79
N TRP A 198 -9.81 11.79 1.19
CA TRP A 198 -9.29 12.26 -0.09
C TRP A 198 -7.79 12.57 -0.05
N VAL A 199 -7.26 13.06 1.08
CA VAL A 199 -5.81 13.26 1.26
C VAL A 199 -5.07 11.94 1.11
N PHE A 200 -5.58 10.89 1.73
CA PHE A 200 -5.02 9.54 1.74
C PHE A 200 -5.25 8.74 0.45
N ILE A 201 -5.98 9.32 -0.49
CA ILE A 201 -6.10 8.85 -1.87
C ILE A 201 -5.12 9.63 -2.76
N VAL A 202 -5.21 10.96 -2.75
CA VAL A 202 -4.47 11.83 -3.67
C VAL A 202 -2.98 11.85 -3.37
N ALA A 203 -2.58 12.05 -2.10
CA ALA A 203 -1.18 12.17 -1.73
C ALA A 203 -0.37 10.90 -2.04
N PRO A 204 -0.85 9.66 -1.71
CA PRO A 204 -0.16 8.45 -2.14
C PRO A 204 -0.06 8.29 -3.67
N LEU A 205 -1.09 8.67 -4.43
CA LEU A 205 -1.03 8.62 -5.90
C LEU A 205 0.01 9.59 -6.47
N VAL A 206 0.12 10.80 -5.89
CA VAL A 206 1.17 11.76 -6.25
C VAL A 206 2.56 11.20 -5.91
N GLY A 207 2.76 10.68 -4.69
CA GLY A 207 4.02 10.05 -4.28
C GLY A 207 4.43 8.90 -5.21
N ALA A 208 3.47 8.07 -5.62
CA ALA A 208 3.68 6.99 -6.58
C ALA A 208 4.10 7.49 -7.97
N ALA A 209 3.44 8.53 -8.48
CA ALA A 209 3.77 9.12 -9.77
C ALA A 209 5.18 9.73 -9.76
N VAL A 210 5.53 10.47 -8.70
CA VAL A 210 6.88 11.04 -8.51
C VAL A 210 7.93 9.92 -8.44
N ALA A 211 7.69 8.85 -7.68
CA ALA A 211 8.59 7.69 -7.61
C ALA A 211 8.79 7.02 -8.97
N ALA A 212 7.70 6.83 -9.72
CA ALA A 212 7.75 6.24 -11.06
C ALA A 212 8.54 7.11 -12.07
N CYS A 213 8.33 8.43 -12.05
CA CYS A 213 9.07 9.38 -12.89
C CYS A 213 10.55 9.41 -12.51
N THR A 214 10.87 9.48 -11.21
CA THR A 214 12.24 9.44 -10.70
C THR A 214 12.95 8.14 -11.12
N TYR A 215 12.26 7.00 -10.96
CA TYR A 215 12.79 5.72 -11.38
C TYR A 215 13.13 5.71 -12.89
N LYS A 216 12.24 6.19 -13.74
CA LYS A 216 12.50 6.28 -15.20
C LYS A 216 13.68 7.18 -15.50
N LEU A 217 13.75 8.36 -14.89
CA LEU A 217 14.82 9.34 -15.11
C LEU A 217 16.19 8.75 -14.77
N LEU A 218 16.32 8.13 -13.60
CA LEU A 218 17.60 7.62 -13.11
C LEU A 218 18.04 6.32 -13.82
N ASN A 219 17.09 5.48 -14.25
CA ASN A 219 17.42 4.22 -14.92
C ASN A 219 17.56 4.37 -16.46
N ALA A 220 17.03 5.43 -17.08
CA ALA A 220 17.22 5.70 -18.50
C ALA A 220 18.71 5.84 -18.87
N SER A 221 19.52 6.40 -17.99
CA SER A 221 20.96 6.57 -18.20
C SER A 221 21.74 5.25 -18.11
N TYR A 222 21.28 4.30 -17.29
CA TYR A 222 21.92 3.00 -17.10
C TYR A 222 21.71 2.02 -18.26
N ASP A 223 20.59 2.13 -18.99
CA ASP A 223 20.29 1.28 -20.15
C ASP A 223 21.06 1.70 -21.40
N VAL A 224 21.53 2.94 -21.48
CA VAL A 224 22.36 3.45 -22.58
C VAL A 224 23.81 2.97 -22.47
N GLU A 225 24.29 2.67 -21.27
CA GLU A 225 25.70 2.24 -21.04
C GLU A 225 25.92 0.72 -21.15
N LYS A 226 24.90 -0.09 -21.36
CA LYS A 226 25.14 -1.53 -21.62
C LYS A 226 25.68 -1.71 -23.04
N PRO A 227 26.97 -2.08 -23.22
CA PRO A 227 27.47 -2.37 -24.55
C PRO A 227 26.64 -3.47 -25.18
N ALA A 228 26.27 -3.29 -26.43
CA ALA A 228 25.61 -4.31 -27.23
C ALA A 228 26.39 -5.63 -27.08
N LYS A 229 25.79 -6.65 -26.44
CA LYS A 229 26.43 -7.96 -26.33
C LYS A 229 26.79 -8.40 -27.74
N ALA A 230 28.10 -8.46 -28.02
CA ALA A 230 28.61 -8.98 -29.26
C ALA A 230 27.96 -10.35 -29.50
N LYS A 231 27.20 -10.44 -30.59
CA LYS A 231 26.68 -11.73 -31.08
C LYS A 231 27.89 -12.57 -31.42
N LYS A 232 28.17 -13.60 -30.63
CA LYS A 232 28.98 -14.74 -31.04
C LYS A 232 28.08 -15.80 -31.63
#